data_3feab1961cbcab07d8176cb04ec36a45
#
_entry.id   3feab1961cbcab07d8176cb04ec36a45
#
_cell.length_a   1.000
_cell.length_b   1.000
_cell.length_c   1.000
_cell.angle_alpha   90.00
_cell.angle_beta   90.00
_cell.angle_gamma   90.00
#
_symmetry.space_group_name_H-M   'P 1'
#
loop_
_entity.id
_entity.type
_entity.pdbx_description
1 polymer ?
#
loop_
_entity_poly.entity_id
_entity_poly.type
_entity_poly.pdbx_seq_one_letter_code
_entity_poly.pdbx_strand_id
1 'polypeptide(L)'
;MTQLRKVRLILEDGTTFEGKSFGYEKSVAGEVVFYTAMTGYPESLTDPSYTGQILVSTLPLIGNYGVPSDSQTEGIQDFYESNKIHITGLIVSDYSFEYSHWNAIKSLGNWLKEYKVPGIFGIDTRALTKIIRVKGSLLGKIEFDDQPIEFYDPNRENLVAIASTDKVDVYGNGEHRVVLVDCGVKYNIIRCLLN
;
A
#
# COMPACT_ATOMS: atom_id res chain seq x y z
N MET A 1 24.26 -7.09 -12.83
CA MET A 1 23.38 -6.65 -11.71
C MET A 1 23.00 -5.21 -11.97
N THR A 2 21.74 -4.92 -12.20
CA THR A 2 21.24 -3.55 -12.40
C THR A 2 21.42 -2.81 -11.08
N GLN A 3 22.14 -1.67 -11.11
CA GLN A 3 22.34 -0.86 -9.91
C GLN A 3 21.00 -0.27 -9.47
N LEU A 4 20.53 -0.63 -8.25
CA LEU A 4 19.30 -0.11 -7.69
C LEU A 4 19.42 1.39 -7.44
N ARG A 5 18.41 2.15 -7.83
CA ARG A 5 18.40 3.61 -7.63
C ARG A 5 18.30 3.96 -6.15
N LYS A 6 19.09 4.95 -5.76
CA LYS A 6 18.96 5.60 -4.46
C LYS A 6 17.67 6.45 -4.44
N VAL A 7 17.04 6.47 -3.29
CA VAL A 7 15.81 7.25 -3.05
C VAL A 7 15.76 7.63 -1.58
N ARG A 8 15.15 8.76 -1.26
CA ARG A 8 15.04 9.25 0.11
C ARG A 8 13.58 9.30 0.56
N LEU A 9 13.35 8.98 1.81
CA LEU A 9 12.17 9.40 2.54
C LEU A 9 12.51 10.70 3.27
N ILE A 10 11.75 11.75 3.05
CA ILE A 10 11.90 13.04 3.71
C ILE A 10 10.58 13.34 4.44
N LEU A 11 10.65 13.55 5.75
CA LEU A 11 9.50 13.94 6.56
C LEU A 11 9.38 15.46 6.65
N GLU A 12 8.20 15.98 6.93
CA GLU A 12 7.94 17.43 7.05
C GLU A 12 8.72 18.11 8.19
N ASP A 13 9.17 17.34 9.18
CA ASP A 13 10.02 17.83 10.26
C ASP A 13 11.51 17.93 9.89
N GLY A 14 11.85 17.63 8.63
CA GLY A 14 13.21 17.62 8.08
C GLY A 14 13.97 16.31 8.27
N THR A 15 13.42 15.32 8.99
CA THR A 15 14.06 14.01 9.14
C THR A 15 14.15 13.30 7.79
N THR A 16 15.32 12.76 7.48
CA THR A 16 15.56 12.08 6.20
C THR A 16 16.12 10.69 6.42
N PHE A 17 15.64 9.73 5.65
CA PHE A 17 16.14 8.36 5.57
C PHE A 17 16.55 8.05 4.13
N GLU A 18 17.72 7.45 3.96
CA GLU A 18 18.20 7.00 2.65
C GLU A 18 17.92 5.51 2.46
N GLY A 19 17.51 5.13 1.26
CA GLY A 19 17.22 3.76 0.90
C GLY A 19 17.42 3.51 -0.59
N LYS A 20 16.91 2.37 -1.05
CA LYS A 20 16.96 1.94 -2.45
C LYS A 20 15.57 1.62 -2.96
N SER A 21 15.32 1.90 -4.23
CA SER A 21 14.05 1.61 -4.88
C SER A 21 13.94 0.13 -5.25
N PHE A 22 12.74 -0.45 -5.02
CA PHE A 22 12.37 -1.78 -5.53
C PHE A 22 11.01 -1.79 -6.25
N GLY A 23 10.26 -0.70 -6.17
CA GLY A 23 8.98 -0.49 -6.84
C GLY A 23 9.10 0.34 -8.11
N TYR A 24 8.07 1.13 -8.38
CA TYR A 24 8.05 2.07 -9.50
C TYR A 24 8.89 3.32 -9.18
N GLU A 25 9.70 3.77 -10.14
CA GLU A 25 10.64 4.89 -9.93
C GLU A 25 9.96 6.24 -10.19
N LYS A 26 9.12 6.67 -9.25
CA LYS A 26 8.42 7.95 -9.26
C LYS A 26 8.43 8.55 -7.85
N SER A 27 8.71 9.84 -7.75
CA SER A 27 8.55 10.57 -6.49
C SER A 27 7.07 10.74 -6.15
N VAL A 28 6.73 10.55 -4.88
CA VAL A 28 5.37 10.69 -4.35
C VAL A 28 5.39 11.33 -2.98
N ALA A 29 4.31 12.00 -2.61
CA ALA A 29 4.12 12.59 -1.29
C ALA A 29 2.76 12.16 -0.71
N GLY A 30 2.67 12.12 0.63
CA GLY A 30 1.46 11.72 1.35
C GLY A 30 1.68 11.67 2.84
N GLU A 31 0.69 11.19 3.58
CA GLU A 31 0.79 10.99 5.01
C GLU A 31 1.54 9.69 5.31
N VAL A 32 2.56 9.74 6.18
CA VAL A 32 3.35 8.55 6.55
C VAL A 32 2.73 7.88 7.75
N VAL A 33 2.29 6.64 7.54
CA VAL A 33 1.68 5.80 8.58
C VAL A 33 2.38 4.44 8.64
N PHE A 34 2.25 3.72 9.76
CA PHE A 34 2.82 2.39 9.90
C PHE A 34 1.76 1.36 10.26
N TYR A 35 2.03 0.12 9.88
CA TYR A 35 1.25 -1.04 10.32
C TYR A 35 2.18 -2.12 10.87
N THR A 36 1.63 -2.93 11.78
CA THR A 36 2.40 -3.95 12.52
C THR A 36 1.99 -5.38 12.19
N ALA A 37 1.18 -5.58 11.16
CA ALA A 37 0.78 -6.91 10.72
C ALA A 37 2.01 -7.71 10.25
N MET A 38 2.05 -8.98 10.63
CA MET A 38 3.13 -9.90 10.26
C MET A 38 2.87 -10.62 8.94
N THR A 39 1.62 -10.65 8.50
CA THR A 39 1.14 -11.31 7.27
C THR A 39 0.12 -10.42 6.57
N GLY A 40 -0.28 -10.78 5.35
CA GLY A 40 -1.38 -10.09 4.68
C GLY A 40 -1.00 -8.72 4.12
N TYR A 41 0.22 -8.54 3.64
CA TYR A 41 0.56 -7.28 2.99
C TYR A 41 -0.21 -7.04 1.68
N PRO A 42 -0.57 -8.05 0.86
CA PRO A 42 -1.40 -7.79 -0.32
C PRO A 42 -2.76 -7.18 0.04
N GLU A 43 -3.39 -7.69 1.10
CA GLU A 43 -4.64 -7.17 1.66
C GLU A 43 -4.43 -5.73 2.16
N SER A 44 -3.36 -5.48 2.91
CA SER A 44 -3.05 -4.14 3.43
C SER A 44 -2.79 -3.13 2.31
N LEU A 45 -2.07 -3.50 1.24
CA LEU A 45 -1.76 -2.59 0.13
C LEU A 45 -3.00 -2.25 -0.70
N THR A 46 -3.99 -3.15 -0.74
CA THR A 46 -5.26 -2.97 -1.46
C THR A 46 -6.40 -2.44 -0.57
N ASP A 47 -6.12 -2.16 0.70
CA ASP A 47 -7.11 -1.61 1.64
C ASP A 47 -7.40 -0.14 1.32
N PRO A 48 -8.65 0.24 0.99
CA PRO A 48 -9.04 1.61 0.73
C PRO A 48 -8.73 2.59 1.87
N SER A 49 -8.60 2.09 3.10
CA SER A 49 -8.25 2.92 4.28
C SER A 49 -6.89 3.61 4.16
N TYR A 50 -5.99 3.09 3.32
CA TYR A 50 -4.67 3.67 3.10
C TYR A 50 -4.59 4.63 1.91
N THR A 51 -5.72 5.07 1.37
CA THR A 51 -5.75 6.04 0.26
C THR A 51 -5.03 7.34 0.66
N GLY A 52 -4.05 7.76 -0.14
CA GLY A 52 -3.23 8.96 0.11
C GLY A 52 -2.07 8.75 1.08
N GLN A 53 -1.85 7.54 1.59
CA GLN A 53 -0.84 7.27 2.62
C GLN A 53 0.39 6.55 2.08
N ILE A 54 1.56 6.91 2.62
CA ILE A 54 2.82 6.17 2.47
C ILE A 54 2.90 5.19 3.63
N LEU A 55 2.86 3.90 3.31
CA LEU A 55 2.73 2.84 4.31
C LEU A 55 4.10 2.29 4.71
N VAL A 56 4.40 2.30 6.01
CA VAL A 56 5.61 1.70 6.59
C VAL A 56 5.28 0.33 7.15
N SER A 57 5.87 -0.72 6.58
CA SER A 57 5.80 -2.06 7.16
C SER A 57 6.86 -2.21 8.26
N THR A 58 6.41 -2.58 9.46
CA THR A 58 7.33 -2.84 10.58
C THR A 58 7.90 -4.25 10.58
N LEU A 59 7.34 -5.15 9.74
CA LEU A 59 7.92 -6.48 9.54
C LEU A 59 9.30 -6.35 8.88
N PRO A 60 10.36 -6.97 9.44
CA PRO A 60 11.72 -6.77 8.96
C PRO A 60 11.94 -7.16 7.51
N LEU A 61 11.36 -8.26 7.04
CA LEU A 61 11.53 -8.77 5.69
C LEU A 61 10.19 -8.85 4.96
N ILE A 62 10.09 -8.15 3.85
CA ILE A 62 8.91 -8.13 2.96
C ILE A 62 9.30 -8.64 1.57
N GLY A 63 8.36 -9.27 0.86
CA GLY A 63 8.52 -9.73 -0.52
C GLY A 63 8.69 -11.23 -0.68
N ASN A 64 9.15 -11.95 0.35
CA ASN A 64 9.35 -13.41 0.31
C ASN A 64 8.06 -14.22 0.06
N TYR A 65 6.89 -13.69 0.40
CA TYR A 65 5.60 -14.29 0.06
C TYR A 65 5.24 -14.11 -1.42
N GLY A 66 5.74 -13.03 -2.07
CA GLY A 66 5.28 -12.65 -3.39
C GLY A 66 3.83 -12.13 -3.34
N VAL A 67 3.15 -12.19 -4.47
CA VAL A 67 1.78 -11.68 -4.63
C VAL A 67 0.91 -12.79 -5.22
N PRO A 68 -0.27 -13.07 -4.63
CA PRO A 68 -1.18 -14.11 -5.10
C PRO A 68 -1.84 -13.73 -6.44
N SER A 69 -2.60 -14.67 -6.99
CA SER A 69 -3.34 -14.47 -8.25
C SER A 69 -4.50 -13.49 -8.08
N ASP A 70 -4.94 -12.95 -9.20
CA ASP A 70 -6.15 -12.11 -9.30
C ASP A 70 -7.44 -12.99 -9.42
N SER A 71 -7.43 -14.22 -8.83
CA SER A 71 -8.59 -15.09 -8.83
C SER A 71 -9.78 -14.43 -8.12
N GLN A 72 -10.99 -14.75 -8.60
CA GLN A 72 -12.22 -14.15 -8.10
C GLN A 72 -13.26 -15.22 -7.79
N THR A 73 -13.95 -15.02 -6.68
CA THR A 73 -15.17 -15.76 -6.31
C THR A 73 -16.32 -14.78 -6.24
N GLU A 74 -17.42 -15.07 -6.93
CA GLU A 74 -18.60 -14.20 -7.01
C GLU A 74 -18.31 -12.74 -7.45
N GLY A 75 -17.29 -12.57 -8.32
CA GLY A 75 -16.87 -11.25 -8.82
C GLY A 75 -15.99 -10.44 -7.88
N ILE A 76 -15.57 -11.02 -6.75
CA ILE A 76 -14.69 -10.39 -5.76
C ILE A 76 -13.35 -11.12 -5.76
N GLN A 77 -12.24 -10.37 -5.78
CA GLN A 77 -10.90 -10.94 -5.70
C GLN A 77 -10.69 -11.65 -4.36
N ASP A 78 -10.12 -12.87 -4.40
CA ASP A 78 -10.04 -13.75 -3.23
C ASP A 78 -9.03 -13.27 -2.18
N PHE A 79 -7.95 -12.62 -2.63
CA PHE A 79 -6.77 -12.30 -1.80
C PHE A 79 -6.54 -10.80 -1.56
N TYR A 80 -7.48 -9.94 -1.99
CA TYR A 80 -7.35 -8.49 -1.89
C TYR A 80 -8.55 -7.87 -1.21
N GLU A 81 -8.38 -6.64 -0.72
CA GLU A 81 -9.46 -5.86 -0.11
C GLU A 81 -10.13 -4.89 -1.08
N SER A 82 -9.55 -4.72 -2.29
CA SER A 82 -10.14 -3.99 -3.42
C SER A 82 -9.47 -4.40 -4.73
N ASN A 83 -9.91 -3.84 -5.84
CA ASN A 83 -9.40 -4.14 -7.19
C ASN A 83 -8.11 -3.39 -7.55
N LYS A 84 -7.53 -2.59 -6.65
CA LYS A 84 -6.32 -1.79 -6.90
C LYS A 84 -5.47 -1.62 -5.64
N ILE A 85 -4.22 -1.22 -5.81
CA ILE A 85 -3.37 -0.75 -4.70
C ILE A 85 -3.80 0.67 -4.34
N HIS A 86 -4.06 0.92 -3.06
CA HIS A 86 -4.48 2.23 -2.54
C HIS A 86 -3.35 3.04 -1.92
N ILE A 87 -2.30 2.39 -1.44
CA ILE A 87 -1.16 3.10 -0.85
C ILE A 87 -0.47 3.99 -1.88
N THR A 88 0.03 5.13 -1.45
CA THR A 88 0.82 6.05 -2.27
C THR A 88 2.26 5.57 -2.45
N GLY A 89 2.82 4.89 -1.44
CA GLY A 89 4.17 4.31 -1.46
C GLY A 89 4.37 3.31 -0.35
N LEU A 90 5.36 2.41 -0.49
CA LEU A 90 5.68 1.37 0.49
C LEU A 90 7.11 1.55 1.02
N ILE A 91 7.26 1.52 2.35
CA ILE A 91 8.55 1.58 3.04
C ILE A 91 8.76 0.31 3.83
N VAL A 92 9.92 -0.35 3.62
CA VAL A 92 10.29 -1.58 4.32
C VAL A 92 11.76 -1.52 4.79
N SER A 93 12.08 -2.30 5.81
CA SER A 93 13.47 -2.45 6.26
C SER A 93 14.26 -3.27 5.24
N ASP A 94 13.87 -4.51 5.03
CA ASP A 94 14.49 -5.42 4.08
C ASP A 94 13.48 -5.91 3.04
N TYR A 95 13.97 -6.11 1.82
CA TYR A 95 13.16 -6.58 0.70
C TYR A 95 13.75 -7.85 0.08
N SER A 96 12.93 -8.89 -0.02
CA SER A 96 13.28 -10.09 -0.78
C SER A 96 12.90 -9.94 -2.25
N PHE A 97 13.88 -10.00 -3.13
CA PHE A 97 13.68 -9.96 -4.59
C PHE A 97 13.09 -11.27 -5.13
N GLU A 98 13.27 -12.36 -4.38
CA GLU A 98 12.74 -13.68 -4.70
C GLU A 98 11.60 -14.03 -3.76
N TYR A 99 10.62 -14.75 -4.29
CA TYR A 99 9.48 -15.22 -3.53
C TYR A 99 9.36 -16.75 -3.66
N SER A 100 8.80 -17.38 -2.64
CA SER A 100 8.71 -18.86 -2.57
C SER A 100 7.37 -19.38 -2.02
N HIS A 101 6.40 -18.49 -1.78
CA HIS A 101 5.10 -18.93 -1.29
C HIS A 101 4.32 -19.66 -2.38
N TRP A 102 3.65 -20.78 -2.02
CA TRP A 102 2.92 -21.65 -2.95
C TRP A 102 1.84 -20.94 -3.77
N ASN A 103 1.25 -19.86 -3.23
CA ASN A 103 0.19 -19.10 -3.88
C ASN A 103 0.70 -17.89 -4.65
N ALA A 104 2.01 -17.67 -4.69
CA ALA A 104 2.56 -16.49 -5.35
C ALA A 104 2.75 -16.71 -6.85
N ILE A 105 2.33 -15.74 -7.65
CA ILE A 105 2.49 -15.73 -9.10
C ILE A 105 3.44 -14.64 -9.61
N LYS A 106 3.71 -13.62 -8.78
CA LYS A 106 4.62 -12.51 -9.12
C LYS A 106 5.32 -11.96 -7.88
N SER A 107 6.44 -11.25 -8.09
CA SER A 107 7.11 -10.54 -7.00
C SER A 107 6.34 -9.27 -6.61
N LEU A 108 6.46 -8.86 -5.34
CA LEU A 108 5.88 -7.61 -4.86
C LEU A 108 6.41 -6.40 -5.65
N GLY A 109 7.71 -6.35 -5.98
CA GLY A 109 8.27 -5.25 -6.76
C GLY A 109 7.67 -5.12 -8.15
N ASN A 110 7.40 -6.25 -8.84
CA ASN A 110 6.72 -6.22 -10.13
C ASN A 110 5.28 -5.72 -10.00
N TRP A 111 4.55 -6.19 -8.99
CA TRP A 111 3.19 -5.74 -8.72
C TRP A 111 3.11 -4.24 -8.43
N LEU A 112 4.01 -3.70 -7.60
CA LEU A 112 4.11 -2.26 -7.35
C LEU A 112 4.40 -1.48 -8.63
N LYS A 113 5.25 -1.99 -9.53
CA LYS A 113 5.55 -1.36 -10.83
C LYS A 113 4.35 -1.35 -11.76
N GLU A 114 3.57 -2.43 -11.81
CA GLU A 114 2.32 -2.51 -12.59
C GLU A 114 1.33 -1.42 -12.18
N TYR A 115 1.20 -1.18 -10.86
CA TYR A 115 0.32 -0.15 -10.30
C TYR A 115 0.97 1.24 -10.15
N LYS A 116 2.22 1.40 -10.61
CA LYS A 116 3.00 2.65 -10.55
C LYS A 116 3.19 3.18 -9.13
N VAL A 117 3.36 2.28 -8.16
CA VAL A 117 3.59 2.59 -6.75
C VAL A 117 5.07 2.46 -6.43
N PRO A 118 5.73 3.49 -5.85
CA PRO A 118 7.10 3.38 -5.40
C PRO A 118 7.24 2.51 -4.16
N GLY A 119 8.35 1.77 -4.10
CA GLY A 119 8.77 0.99 -2.94
C GLY A 119 10.20 1.33 -2.57
N ILE A 120 10.48 1.57 -1.31
CA ILE A 120 11.80 1.86 -0.76
C ILE A 120 12.17 0.84 0.33
N PHE A 121 13.37 0.31 0.29
CA PHE A 121 13.94 -0.57 1.30
C PHE A 121 15.30 -0.07 1.79
N GLY A 122 15.80 -0.67 2.89
CA GLY A 122 17.01 -0.25 3.56
C GLY A 122 16.78 0.90 4.55
N ILE A 123 15.52 1.13 4.94
CA ILE A 123 15.13 2.16 5.91
C ILE A 123 15.11 1.56 7.32
N ASP A 124 15.62 2.28 8.31
CA ASP A 124 15.37 1.96 9.72
C ASP A 124 13.90 2.24 10.07
N THR A 125 13.03 1.26 9.74
CA THR A 125 11.59 1.35 10.00
C THR A 125 11.28 1.41 11.48
N ARG A 126 12.17 0.90 12.36
CA ARG A 126 12.01 0.99 13.81
C ARG A 126 12.22 2.42 14.31
N ALA A 127 13.25 3.12 13.84
CA ALA A 127 13.47 4.54 14.16
C ALA A 127 12.33 5.39 13.63
N LEU A 128 11.91 5.18 12.37
CA LEU A 128 10.80 5.87 11.75
C LEU A 128 9.48 5.67 12.52
N THR A 129 9.15 4.44 12.90
CA THR A 129 7.95 4.13 13.69
C THR A 129 7.95 4.82 15.05
N LYS A 130 9.11 4.94 15.72
CA LYS A 130 9.20 5.68 16.98
C LYS A 130 8.88 7.16 16.81
N ILE A 131 9.33 7.78 15.72
CA ILE A 131 9.04 9.18 15.41
C ILE A 131 7.52 9.36 15.23
N ILE A 132 6.90 8.53 14.38
CA ILE A 132 5.45 8.59 14.09
C ILE A 132 4.63 8.33 15.37
N ARG A 133 5.04 7.40 16.23
CA ARG A 133 4.33 7.13 17.50
C ARG A 133 4.34 8.30 18.48
N VAL A 134 5.41 9.09 18.46
CA VAL A 134 5.56 10.23 19.39
C VAL A 134 4.90 11.49 18.85
N LYS A 135 5.05 11.74 17.55
CA LYS A 135 4.60 12.99 16.90
C LYS A 135 3.19 12.88 16.29
N GLY A 136 2.66 11.69 16.13
CA GLY A 136 1.50 11.41 15.28
C GLY A 136 1.93 11.11 13.84
N SER A 137 0.97 10.94 12.94
CA SER A 137 1.23 10.85 11.51
C SER A 137 1.85 12.16 11.02
N LEU A 138 2.83 12.05 10.11
CA LEU A 138 3.56 13.16 9.53
C LEU A 138 3.42 13.13 8.01
N LEU A 139 3.44 14.30 7.38
CA LEU A 139 3.60 14.36 5.94
C LEU A 139 5.02 13.92 5.57
N GLY A 140 5.11 13.15 4.49
CA GLY A 140 6.38 12.70 3.96
C GLY A 140 6.39 12.61 2.46
N LYS A 141 7.58 12.50 1.90
CA LYS A 141 7.77 12.27 0.47
C LYS A 141 8.86 11.24 0.22
N ILE A 142 8.58 10.32 -0.69
CA ILE A 142 9.57 9.45 -1.31
C ILE A 142 10.09 10.21 -2.52
N GLU A 143 11.35 10.64 -2.49
CA GLU A 143 11.91 11.55 -3.49
C GLU A 143 13.16 10.97 -4.14
N PHE A 144 13.17 10.95 -5.46
CA PHE A 144 14.35 10.71 -6.29
C PHE A 144 15.03 12.04 -6.59
N ASP A 145 16.36 12.07 -6.65
CA ASP A 145 17.16 13.29 -6.83
C ASP A 145 16.81 14.07 -8.10
N ASP A 146 16.41 13.38 -9.16
CA ASP A 146 16.02 13.95 -10.46
C ASP A 146 14.52 14.29 -10.56
N GLN A 147 13.73 14.03 -9.50
CA GLN A 147 12.28 14.24 -9.47
C GLN A 147 11.85 14.92 -8.16
N PRO A 148 12.30 16.15 -7.89
CA PRO A 148 11.89 16.87 -6.68
C PRO A 148 10.38 17.13 -6.69
N ILE A 149 9.73 17.00 -5.51
CA ILE A 149 8.31 17.29 -5.34
C ILE A 149 8.06 18.03 -4.03
N GLU A 150 6.92 18.73 -3.96
CA GLU A 150 6.44 19.34 -2.74
C GLU A 150 5.72 18.34 -1.84
N PHE A 151 5.58 18.67 -0.56
CA PHE A 151 4.74 17.91 0.35
C PHE A 151 3.27 18.03 -0.07
N TYR A 152 2.57 16.92 0.05
CA TYR A 152 1.15 16.84 -0.23
C TYR A 152 0.40 16.32 0.99
N ASP A 153 -0.64 17.05 1.40
CA ASP A 153 -1.51 16.66 2.49
C ASP A 153 -2.80 16.05 1.93
N PRO A 154 -2.97 14.72 1.99
CA PRO A 154 -4.14 14.04 1.47
C PRO A 154 -5.43 14.43 2.21
N ASN A 155 -5.35 14.94 3.44
CA ASN A 155 -6.53 15.37 4.21
C ASN A 155 -7.20 16.64 3.64
N ARG A 156 -6.60 17.29 2.65
CA ARG A 156 -7.22 18.38 1.89
C ARG A 156 -8.12 17.91 0.76
N GLU A 157 -8.10 16.61 0.47
CA GLU A 157 -8.90 15.98 -0.57
C GLU A 157 -10.11 15.23 0.02
N ASN A 158 -11.11 14.99 -0.81
CA ASN A 158 -12.21 14.12 -0.45
C ASN A 158 -11.80 12.65 -0.66
N LEU A 159 -11.05 12.09 0.30
CA LEU A 159 -10.54 10.72 0.21
C LEU A 159 -11.65 9.67 0.13
N VAL A 160 -12.82 9.94 0.72
CA VAL A 160 -13.97 9.04 0.62
C VAL A 160 -14.43 8.94 -0.83
N ALA A 161 -14.55 10.05 -1.55
CA ALA A 161 -14.91 10.02 -2.97
C ALA A 161 -13.86 9.30 -3.85
N ILE A 162 -12.56 9.40 -3.49
CA ILE A 162 -11.46 8.73 -4.21
C ILE A 162 -11.48 7.22 -3.96
N ALA A 163 -11.86 6.79 -2.75
CA ALA A 163 -11.86 5.40 -2.32
C ALA A 163 -13.15 4.65 -2.68
N SER A 164 -14.27 5.35 -2.84
CA SER A 164 -15.60 4.77 -3.14
C SER A 164 -15.74 4.37 -4.60
N THR A 165 -16.66 3.45 -4.86
CA THR A 165 -17.12 3.14 -6.23
C THR A 165 -17.90 4.30 -6.83
N ASP A 166 -17.86 4.46 -8.15
CA ASP A 166 -18.64 5.44 -8.92
C ASP A 166 -19.89 4.84 -9.55
N LYS A 167 -20.16 3.57 -9.30
CA LYS A 167 -21.28 2.82 -9.89
C LYS A 167 -21.94 1.90 -8.86
N VAL A 168 -23.10 1.39 -9.22
CA VAL A 168 -23.78 0.34 -8.45
C VAL A 168 -23.20 -1.01 -8.86
N ASP A 169 -22.60 -1.73 -7.91
CA ASP A 169 -22.16 -3.10 -8.07
C ASP A 169 -23.12 -4.05 -7.33
N VAL A 170 -23.42 -5.20 -7.92
CA VAL A 170 -24.30 -6.22 -7.33
C VAL A 170 -23.51 -7.51 -7.20
N TYR A 171 -23.54 -8.10 -6.00
CA TYR A 171 -22.85 -9.33 -5.67
C TYR A 171 -23.84 -10.39 -5.16
N GLY A 172 -23.64 -11.65 -5.55
CA GLY A 172 -24.46 -12.78 -5.12
C GLY A 172 -25.90 -12.77 -5.68
N ASN A 173 -26.65 -13.84 -5.34
CA ASN A 173 -28.04 -14.07 -5.79
C ASN A 173 -28.94 -14.52 -4.62
N GLY A 174 -28.64 -14.14 -3.38
CA GLY A 174 -29.37 -14.51 -2.18
C GLY A 174 -30.81 -13.97 -2.15
N GLU A 175 -31.67 -14.57 -1.31
CA GLU A 175 -33.08 -14.14 -1.12
C GLU A 175 -33.17 -12.76 -0.48
N HIS A 176 -32.20 -12.41 0.40
CA HIS A 176 -32.16 -11.14 1.10
C HIS A 176 -31.28 -10.14 0.36
N ARG A 177 -31.81 -8.94 0.16
CA ARG A 177 -31.06 -7.84 -0.44
C ARG A 177 -30.55 -6.89 0.64
N VAL A 178 -29.23 -6.76 0.74
CA VAL A 178 -28.55 -5.80 1.62
C VAL A 178 -28.01 -4.65 0.78
N VAL A 179 -28.30 -3.41 1.18
CA VAL A 179 -27.72 -2.21 0.55
C VAL A 179 -26.53 -1.78 1.36
N LEU A 180 -25.34 -1.76 0.73
CA LEU A 180 -24.10 -1.30 1.32
C LEU A 180 -23.71 0.04 0.69
N VAL A 181 -23.61 1.09 1.51
CA VAL A 181 -23.11 2.39 1.06
C VAL A 181 -21.57 2.35 1.10
N ASP A 182 -20.96 2.49 -0.08
CA ASP A 182 -19.50 2.45 -0.19
C ASP A 182 -18.89 3.80 0.18
N CYS A 183 -18.07 3.77 1.23
CA CYS A 183 -17.21 4.87 1.67
C CYS A 183 -15.72 4.40 1.74
N GLY A 184 -15.32 3.50 0.84
CA GLY A 184 -14.07 2.77 0.89
C GLY A 184 -14.23 1.40 1.55
N VAL A 185 -15.24 0.62 1.10
CA VAL A 185 -15.53 -0.70 1.64
C VAL A 185 -14.47 -1.72 1.25
N LYS A 186 -14.10 -2.57 2.21
CA LYS A 186 -13.21 -3.71 1.98
C LYS A 186 -13.98 -4.90 1.42
N TYR A 187 -13.37 -5.62 0.51
CA TYR A 187 -13.95 -6.85 -0.03
C TYR A 187 -14.28 -7.90 1.04
N ASN A 188 -13.53 -7.94 2.14
CA ASN A 188 -13.84 -8.85 3.24
C ASN A 188 -15.22 -8.57 3.87
N ILE A 189 -15.66 -7.31 3.93
CA ILE A 189 -16.99 -6.95 4.41
C ILE A 189 -18.05 -7.53 3.48
N ILE A 190 -17.85 -7.39 2.16
CA ILE A 190 -18.78 -7.94 1.15
C ILE A 190 -18.81 -9.46 1.23
N ARG A 191 -17.63 -10.14 1.34
CA ARG A 191 -17.56 -11.60 1.52
C ARG A 191 -18.34 -12.08 2.75
N CYS A 192 -18.26 -11.34 3.87
CA CYS A 192 -19.02 -11.67 5.08
C CYS A 192 -20.55 -11.50 4.91
N LEU A 193 -20.99 -10.62 4.01
CA LEU A 193 -22.42 -10.44 3.72
C LEU A 193 -22.95 -11.49 2.73
N LEU A 194 -22.08 -12.12 1.94
CA LEU A 194 -22.45 -13.16 0.98
C LEU A 194 -22.52 -14.55 1.61
N ASN A 195 -21.86 -14.78 2.75
CA ASN A 195 -21.87 -16.02 3.51
C ASN A 195 -23.01 -16.06 4.55
#